data_d00bcc13ce8f63f8e5df63f0f124ed2f
#
_entry.id   d00bcc13ce8f63f8e5df63f0f124ed2f
#
_cell.length_a   1.000
_cell.length_b   1.000
_cell.length_c   1.000
_cell.angle_alpha   90.00
_cell.angle_beta   90.00
_cell.angle_gamma   90.00
#
_symmetry.space_group_name_H-M   'P 1'
#
loop_
_entity.id
_entity.type
_entity.pdbx_description
1 polymer ?
#
loop_
_entity_poly.entity_id
_entity_poly.type
_entity_poly.pdbx_seq_one_letter_code
_entity_poly.pdbx_strand_id
1 'polypeptide(L)'
;MSLYRVTTDKLEPVPHTTFAAESLLERKDLQRLLRQDITPIGDELMVVAEEYGNWEDSNRRIDLLCLSKGAGLVVVEIKRTEDGGHMELQAIRYAAMVSSMTLEQVIRAHAETTSSDIEVARSEVLDFLQLDSEEDAELTGEVRIVLVSADFSTELTTAVLWLNKRELDITCIRIRPYRMGNEVLIDATQIIPLPEATDYEVKVRAQEKEKRKAEGLRQEVFRKFWAQLIERSKAKTKLLVNRTTTDAHWFSAGIGRSGFTLTAALVKTQGQIECYISLPGGEEKSKAAFQALLAKKEDIEKIFYKVCTRKNQQQDQNVEINVKKNIKPKSIAVLSIDMNQFIFA
;
A
#
# COMPACT_ATOMS: atom_id res chain seq x y z
N MET A 1 13.16 5.13 28.73
CA MET A 1 13.96 4.09 29.43
C MET A 1 14.80 4.77 30.49
N SER A 2 15.19 4.04 31.54
CA SER A 2 16.09 4.55 32.58
C SER A 2 17.40 3.75 32.50
N LEU A 3 18.52 4.44 32.37
CA LEU A 3 19.83 3.83 32.35
C LEU A 3 20.36 3.75 33.77
N TYR A 4 20.94 2.61 34.14
CA TYR A 4 21.52 2.39 35.46
C TYR A 4 22.95 1.88 35.35
N ARG A 5 23.81 2.43 36.20
CA ARG A 5 25.15 1.89 36.43
C ARG A 5 25.09 0.78 37.49
N VAL A 6 25.69 -0.33 37.20
CA VAL A 6 25.87 -1.41 38.20
C VAL A 6 27.06 -1.11 39.04
N THR A 7 26.87 -0.99 40.34
CA THR A 7 27.94 -0.91 41.35
C THR A 7 27.99 -2.22 42.15
N THR A 8 28.96 -2.37 43.07
CA THR A 8 29.07 -3.58 43.87
C THR A 8 27.81 -3.86 44.72
N ASP A 9 27.12 -2.80 45.15
CA ASP A 9 26.06 -2.92 46.14
C ASP A 9 24.66 -2.51 45.62
N LYS A 10 24.57 -1.78 44.51
CA LYS A 10 23.29 -1.23 44.02
C LYS A 10 23.31 -0.86 42.55
N LEU A 11 22.13 -0.62 42.03
CA LEU A 11 21.91 0.06 40.76
C LEU A 11 21.82 1.58 40.99
N GLU A 12 22.71 2.33 40.39
CA GLU A 12 22.73 3.79 40.45
C GLU A 12 22.10 4.37 39.14
N PRO A 13 21.08 5.20 39.23
CA PRO A 13 20.51 5.81 38.05
C PRO A 13 21.50 6.76 37.37
N VAL A 14 21.70 6.65 36.08
CA VAL A 14 22.44 7.61 35.26
C VAL A 14 21.48 8.72 34.87
N PRO A 15 21.73 9.97 35.27
CA PRO A 15 20.83 11.08 35.01
C PRO A 15 20.74 11.35 33.51
N HIS A 16 19.51 11.55 33.04
CA HIS A 16 19.22 12.05 31.70
C HIS A 16 19.67 13.50 31.61
N THR A 17 20.25 13.87 30.46
CA THR A 17 20.62 15.25 30.11
C THR A 17 20.06 15.63 28.76
N THR A 18 20.38 16.80 28.25
CA THR A 18 19.96 17.26 26.92
C THR A 18 21.16 17.56 26.05
N PHE A 19 21.01 17.45 24.73
CA PHE A 19 22.08 17.84 23.80
C PHE A 19 22.51 19.30 23.98
N ALA A 20 21.56 20.18 24.32
CA ALA A 20 21.85 21.59 24.62
C ALA A 20 22.69 21.75 25.88
N ALA A 21 22.38 21.04 26.96
CA ALA A 21 23.17 21.07 28.23
C ALA A 21 24.59 20.55 28.03
N GLU A 22 24.74 19.56 27.13
CA GLU A 22 26.05 18.97 26.80
C GLU A 22 26.79 19.77 25.70
N SER A 23 26.21 20.88 25.21
CA SER A 23 26.76 21.68 24.10
C SER A 23 26.95 20.89 22.80
N LEU A 24 26.22 19.79 22.63
CA LEU A 24 26.25 18.99 21.41
C LEU A 24 25.34 19.60 20.35
N LEU A 25 25.92 19.91 19.21
CA LEU A 25 25.22 20.53 18.07
C LEU A 25 24.75 19.47 17.06
N GLU A 26 23.65 19.74 16.37
CA GLU A 26 23.05 18.85 15.37
C GLU A 26 24.06 18.46 14.28
N ARG A 27 24.58 19.43 13.54
CA ARG A 27 25.49 19.20 12.42
C ARG A 27 26.92 18.88 12.86
N LYS A 28 27.47 19.72 13.74
CA LYS A 28 28.90 19.61 14.11
C LYS A 28 29.23 18.35 14.92
N ASP A 29 28.25 17.85 15.66
CA ASP A 29 28.46 16.72 16.55
C ASP A 29 27.62 15.50 16.16
N LEU A 30 26.30 15.55 16.24
CA LEU A 30 25.48 14.37 16.01
C LEU A 30 25.59 13.83 14.59
N GLN A 31 25.44 14.69 13.59
CA GLN A 31 25.55 14.29 12.19
C GLN A 31 26.97 13.79 11.89
N ARG A 32 28.01 14.49 12.32
CA ARG A 32 29.40 14.08 12.14
C ARG A 32 29.71 12.74 12.80
N LEU A 33 29.23 12.49 14.03
CA LEU A 33 29.44 11.24 14.74
C LEU A 33 28.72 10.08 14.03
N LEU A 34 27.46 10.26 13.62
CA LEU A 34 26.69 9.27 12.86
C LEU A 34 27.28 9.05 11.46
N ARG A 35 27.91 10.06 10.84
CA ARG A 35 28.65 9.85 9.60
C ARG A 35 29.88 8.95 9.80
N GLN A 36 30.58 9.11 10.92
CA GLN A 36 31.76 8.28 11.22
C GLN A 36 31.41 6.85 11.59
N ASP A 37 30.31 6.67 12.30
CA ASP A 37 29.78 5.38 12.67
C ASP A 37 28.25 5.41 12.63
N ILE A 38 27.69 4.81 11.57
CA ILE A 38 26.27 4.76 11.32
C ILE A 38 25.55 3.62 12.07
N THR A 39 26.31 2.71 12.67
CA THR A 39 25.76 1.49 13.31
C THR A 39 24.73 1.76 14.42
N PRO A 40 24.79 2.88 15.19
CA PRO A 40 23.75 3.18 16.18
C PRO A 40 22.34 3.35 15.58
N ILE A 41 22.22 3.63 14.28
CA ILE A 41 20.94 3.78 13.59
C ILE A 41 20.69 2.73 12.51
N GLY A 42 21.67 1.89 12.20
CA GLY A 42 21.54 0.76 11.28
C GLY A 42 22.86 0.16 10.90
N ASP A 43 23.11 -1.09 11.27
CA ASP A 43 24.32 -1.85 10.99
C ASP A 43 24.47 -2.31 9.54
N GLU A 44 23.39 -2.22 8.75
CA GLU A 44 23.35 -2.55 7.32
C GLU A 44 23.34 -1.30 6.42
N LEU A 45 23.90 -0.19 6.89
CA LEU A 45 23.95 1.07 6.17
C LEU A 45 25.39 1.47 5.84
N MET A 46 25.56 2.08 4.67
CA MET A 46 26.77 2.80 4.26
C MET A 46 26.41 4.26 4.03
N VAL A 47 27.16 5.20 4.60
CA VAL A 47 26.96 6.63 4.33
C VAL A 47 27.52 6.94 2.95
N VAL A 48 26.65 7.38 2.05
CA VAL A 48 26.98 7.80 0.69
C VAL A 48 27.38 9.28 0.67
N ALA A 49 26.56 10.12 1.31
CA ALA A 49 26.82 11.55 1.32
C ALA A 49 26.31 12.21 2.60
N GLU A 50 27.02 13.30 2.99
CA GLU A 50 26.61 14.23 4.04
C GLU A 50 26.17 15.53 3.38
N GLU A 51 25.12 16.18 3.92
CA GLU A 51 24.60 17.45 3.37
C GLU A 51 24.32 17.35 1.85
N TYR A 52 23.79 16.19 1.40
CA TYR A 52 23.53 15.97 0.00
C TYR A 52 22.42 16.90 -0.51
N GLY A 53 22.69 17.66 -1.55
CA GLY A 53 21.79 18.70 -2.05
C GLY A 53 22.10 19.14 -3.48
N ASN A 54 22.33 18.20 -4.37
CA ASN A 54 22.61 18.49 -5.78
C ASN A 54 21.31 18.71 -6.59
N TRP A 55 20.51 19.72 -6.19
CA TRP A 55 19.25 20.08 -6.83
C TRP A 55 19.38 21.42 -7.53
N GLU A 56 18.83 21.53 -8.75
CA GLU A 56 18.89 22.76 -9.55
C GLU A 56 18.14 23.92 -8.91
N ASP A 57 17.05 23.67 -8.18
CA ASP A 57 16.13 24.69 -7.66
C ASP A 57 16.00 24.74 -6.13
N SER A 58 16.88 24.11 -5.37
CA SER A 58 16.75 24.04 -3.91
C SER A 58 18.07 24.07 -3.18
N ASN A 59 18.18 24.93 -2.17
CA ASN A 59 19.31 24.97 -1.22
C ASN A 59 19.16 23.98 -0.06
N ARG A 60 18.16 23.08 -0.11
CA ARG A 60 17.91 22.11 0.93
C ARG A 60 18.88 20.95 0.80
N ARG A 61 19.23 20.35 1.93
CA ARG A 61 20.20 19.25 1.98
C ARG A 61 19.69 18.15 2.88
N ILE A 62 19.98 16.92 2.48
CA ILE A 62 19.76 15.71 3.28
C ILE A 62 20.89 15.64 4.28
N ASP A 63 20.60 15.47 5.57
CA ASP A 63 21.64 15.37 6.59
C ASP A 63 22.61 14.22 6.29
N LEU A 64 22.10 13.00 6.11
CA LEU A 64 22.87 11.86 5.61
C LEU A 64 22.05 11.09 4.55
N LEU A 65 22.65 10.87 3.40
CA LEU A 65 22.18 9.93 2.40
C LEU A 65 22.96 8.62 2.55
N CYS A 66 22.25 7.54 2.74
CA CYS A 66 22.85 6.21 2.91
C CYS A 66 22.37 5.23 1.85
N LEU A 67 23.16 4.17 1.66
CA LEU A 67 22.83 2.99 0.89
C LEU A 67 22.64 1.82 1.86
N SER A 68 21.61 1.00 1.67
CA SER A 68 21.43 -0.24 2.41
C SER A 68 22.05 -1.42 1.66
N LYS A 69 22.39 -2.51 2.35
CA LYS A 69 22.86 -3.76 1.73
C LYS A 69 21.88 -4.35 0.71
N GLY A 70 20.60 -4.04 0.83
CA GLY A 70 19.57 -4.43 -0.14
C GLY A 70 19.48 -3.51 -1.37
N ALA A 71 20.50 -2.69 -1.66
CA ALA A 71 20.55 -1.74 -2.76
C ALA A 71 19.41 -0.70 -2.77
N GLY A 72 18.81 -0.40 -1.61
CA GLY A 72 17.84 0.68 -1.41
C GLY A 72 18.51 1.92 -0.86
N LEU A 73 18.02 3.11 -1.25
CA LEU A 73 18.47 4.36 -0.67
C LEU A 73 17.82 4.62 0.68
N VAL A 74 18.55 5.28 1.57
CA VAL A 74 18.06 5.64 2.90
C VAL A 74 18.34 7.11 3.17
N VAL A 75 17.28 7.88 3.38
CA VAL A 75 17.33 9.29 3.77
C VAL A 75 17.31 9.36 5.29
N VAL A 76 18.35 9.90 5.90
CA VAL A 76 18.44 10.13 7.33
C VAL A 76 18.29 11.61 7.62
N GLU A 77 17.32 11.96 8.42
CA GLU A 77 17.09 13.32 8.93
C GLU A 77 17.32 13.35 10.44
N ILE A 78 18.12 14.30 10.91
CA ILE A 78 18.57 14.36 12.30
C ILE A 78 18.08 15.66 12.93
N LYS A 79 17.50 15.56 14.12
CA LYS A 79 17.11 16.70 14.94
C LYS A 79 17.56 16.49 16.38
N ARG A 80 18.07 17.54 17.01
CA ARG A 80 18.44 17.52 18.43
C ARG A 80 17.29 17.92 19.37
N THR A 81 16.13 18.27 18.82
CA THR A 81 14.95 18.72 19.56
C THR A 81 14.16 17.54 20.13
N GLU A 82 13.39 17.81 21.19
CA GLU A 82 12.57 16.79 21.85
C GLU A 82 11.23 16.54 21.18
N ASP A 83 10.85 17.34 20.18
CA ASP A 83 9.60 17.22 19.42
C ASP A 83 9.78 16.68 17.99
N GLY A 84 11.03 16.65 17.48
CA GLY A 84 11.36 16.28 16.10
C GLY A 84 10.96 17.33 15.06
N GLY A 85 10.24 18.39 15.42
CA GLY A 85 9.78 19.43 14.50
C GLY A 85 8.89 18.86 13.37
N HIS A 86 9.15 19.30 12.12
CA HIS A 86 8.49 18.82 10.90
C HIS A 86 9.43 17.99 10.02
N MET A 87 10.29 17.19 10.66
CA MET A 87 11.31 16.41 9.95
C MET A 87 10.73 15.37 9.00
N GLU A 88 9.53 14.83 9.27
CA GLU A 88 8.87 13.84 8.42
C GLU A 88 8.52 14.44 7.03
N LEU A 89 8.01 15.66 6.99
CA LEU A 89 7.69 16.34 5.74
C LEU A 89 8.94 16.70 4.93
N GLN A 90 10.03 17.01 5.61
CA GLN A 90 11.32 17.28 5.01
C GLN A 90 11.90 16.03 4.40
N ALA A 91 11.94 14.94 5.16
CA ALA A 91 12.47 13.65 4.74
C ALA A 91 11.68 13.01 3.58
N ILE A 92 10.34 13.13 3.56
CA ILE A 92 9.50 12.67 2.44
C ILE A 92 9.88 13.40 1.13
N ARG A 93 10.10 14.71 1.18
CA ARG A 93 10.55 15.47 -0.01
C ARG A 93 11.90 14.98 -0.50
N TYR A 94 12.83 14.73 0.40
CA TYR A 94 14.15 14.22 0.05
C TYR A 94 14.08 12.80 -0.52
N ALA A 95 13.27 11.93 0.08
CA ALA A 95 13.06 10.59 -0.44
C ALA A 95 12.51 10.62 -1.88
N ALA A 96 11.54 11.50 -2.16
CA ALA A 96 11.02 11.69 -3.51
C ALA A 96 12.10 12.21 -4.49
N MET A 97 12.99 13.09 -4.03
CA MET A 97 14.05 13.67 -4.87
C MET A 97 15.13 12.65 -5.22
N VAL A 98 15.47 11.73 -4.31
CA VAL A 98 16.50 10.69 -4.57
C VAL A 98 15.92 9.40 -5.16
N SER A 99 14.61 9.24 -5.23
CA SER A 99 13.97 7.99 -5.68
C SER A 99 14.32 7.57 -7.11
N SER A 100 14.80 8.52 -7.93
CA SER A 100 15.25 8.28 -9.30
C SER A 100 16.77 8.25 -9.45
N MET A 101 17.54 8.27 -8.36
CA MET A 101 19.00 8.18 -8.44
C MET A 101 19.44 6.84 -9.03
N THR A 102 20.47 6.91 -9.86
CA THR A 102 21.15 5.73 -10.39
C THR A 102 22.34 5.33 -9.51
N LEU A 103 22.81 4.10 -9.65
CA LEU A 103 24.00 3.63 -8.93
C LEU A 103 25.22 4.50 -9.22
N GLU A 104 25.42 4.92 -10.47
CA GLU A 104 26.51 5.82 -10.87
C GLU A 104 26.45 7.18 -10.13
N GLN A 105 25.24 7.72 -9.89
CA GLN A 105 25.08 8.92 -9.11
C GLN A 105 25.40 8.71 -7.62
N VAL A 106 25.09 7.53 -7.09
CA VAL A 106 25.45 7.12 -5.71
C VAL A 106 26.98 7.05 -5.58
N ILE A 107 27.65 6.40 -6.53
CA ILE A 107 29.11 6.28 -6.55
C ILE A 107 29.79 7.66 -6.61
N ARG A 108 29.28 8.56 -7.46
CA ARG A 108 29.80 9.94 -7.54
C ARG A 108 29.61 10.71 -6.24
N ALA A 109 28.43 10.63 -5.64
CA ALA A 109 28.14 11.28 -4.36
C ALA A 109 29.06 10.77 -3.25
N HIS A 110 29.35 9.46 -3.27
CA HIS A 110 30.27 8.83 -2.33
C HIS A 110 31.71 9.30 -2.55
N ALA A 111 32.19 9.33 -3.80
CA ALA A 111 33.51 9.85 -4.13
C ALA A 111 33.73 11.31 -3.70
N GLU A 112 32.73 12.17 -3.95
CA GLU A 112 32.76 13.57 -3.52
C GLU A 112 32.82 13.71 -2.00
N THR A 113 32.02 12.91 -1.27
CA THR A 113 31.93 12.95 0.19
C THR A 113 33.20 12.44 0.87
N THR A 114 33.81 11.40 0.32
CA THR A 114 35.05 10.80 0.85
C THR A 114 36.31 11.47 0.29
N SER A 115 36.16 12.32 -0.72
CA SER A 115 37.29 12.92 -1.47
C SER A 115 38.20 11.83 -2.07
N SER A 116 37.62 10.72 -2.49
CA SER A 116 38.31 9.58 -3.11
C SER A 116 38.21 9.63 -4.63
N ASP A 117 39.03 8.83 -5.31
CA ASP A 117 38.89 8.58 -6.74
C ASP A 117 37.58 7.82 -7.02
N ILE A 118 37.00 8.06 -8.18
CA ILE A 118 35.72 7.45 -8.58
C ILE A 118 35.78 5.92 -8.61
N GLU A 119 36.93 5.33 -9.01
CA GLU A 119 37.12 3.89 -9.06
C GLU A 119 37.24 3.28 -7.66
N VAL A 120 37.84 4.03 -6.71
CA VAL A 120 37.91 3.63 -5.30
C VAL A 120 36.50 3.63 -4.71
N ALA A 121 35.75 4.72 -4.91
CA ALA A 121 34.37 4.82 -4.45
C ALA A 121 33.48 3.72 -5.05
N ARG A 122 33.69 3.38 -6.33
CA ARG A 122 33.00 2.31 -7.02
C ARG A 122 33.26 0.96 -6.35
N SER A 123 34.54 0.65 -6.10
CA SER A 123 34.91 -0.58 -5.40
C SER A 123 34.27 -0.67 -4.02
N GLU A 124 34.33 0.42 -3.24
CA GLU A 124 33.74 0.48 -1.88
C GLU A 124 32.21 0.25 -1.90
N VAL A 125 31.49 0.82 -2.86
CA VAL A 125 30.04 0.65 -3.01
C VAL A 125 29.71 -0.78 -3.43
N LEU A 126 30.42 -1.35 -4.42
CA LEU A 126 30.20 -2.72 -4.86
C LEU A 126 30.55 -3.75 -3.77
N ASP A 127 31.65 -3.56 -3.06
CA ASP A 127 32.04 -4.39 -1.91
C ASP A 127 30.98 -4.36 -0.81
N PHE A 128 30.45 -3.18 -0.52
CA PHE A 128 29.35 -3.02 0.46
C PHE A 128 28.09 -3.78 0.02
N LEU A 129 27.74 -3.73 -1.27
CA LEU A 129 26.59 -4.46 -1.85
C LEU A 129 26.88 -5.94 -2.04
N GLN A 130 28.13 -6.39 -1.89
CA GLN A 130 28.57 -7.75 -2.14
C GLN A 130 28.36 -8.19 -3.61
N LEU A 131 28.64 -7.29 -4.54
CA LEU A 131 28.50 -7.50 -5.99
C LEU A 131 29.86 -7.52 -6.66
N ASP A 132 30.02 -8.44 -7.62
CA ASP A 132 31.26 -8.60 -8.38
C ASP A 132 31.39 -7.60 -9.54
N SER A 133 30.26 -7.07 -10.03
CA SER A 133 30.23 -6.11 -11.13
C SER A 133 29.05 -5.14 -11.03
N GLU A 134 29.18 -4.00 -11.70
CA GLU A 134 28.13 -2.98 -11.78
C GLU A 134 26.96 -3.42 -12.67
N GLU A 135 27.18 -4.35 -13.58
CA GLU A 135 26.13 -4.88 -14.46
C GLU A 135 25.05 -5.67 -13.67
N ASP A 136 25.46 -6.21 -12.52
CA ASP A 136 24.56 -6.94 -11.60
C ASP A 136 23.88 -6.02 -10.55
N ALA A 137 24.25 -4.74 -10.54
CA ALA A 137 23.84 -3.77 -9.52
C ALA A 137 22.70 -2.85 -10.02
N GLU A 138 21.49 -3.14 -9.60
CA GLU A 138 20.34 -2.26 -9.82
C GLU A 138 19.80 -1.78 -8.46
N LEU A 139 19.63 -0.46 -8.32
CA LEU A 139 18.96 0.08 -7.15
C LEU A 139 17.49 -0.32 -7.16
N THR A 140 16.97 -0.71 -6.02
CA THR A 140 15.57 -1.19 -5.89
C THR A 140 14.52 -0.11 -6.23
N GLY A 141 14.93 1.16 -6.31
CA GLY A 141 14.02 2.31 -6.45
C GLY A 141 13.19 2.59 -5.18
N GLU A 142 13.31 1.76 -4.16
CA GLU A 142 12.69 1.99 -2.86
C GLU A 142 13.58 2.91 -2.01
N VAL A 143 12.96 3.91 -1.37
CA VAL A 143 13.65 4.83 -0.49
C VAL A 143 13.08 4.69 0.91
N ARG A 144 13.92 4.26 1.86
CA ARG A 144 13.61 4.23 3.28
C ARG A 144 13.94 5.56 3.92
N ILE A 145 13.19 5.97 4.93
CA ILE A 145 13.40 7.18 5.71
C ILE A 145 13.75 6.81 7.14
N VAL A 146 14.82 7.37 7.69
CA VAL A 146 15.19 7.23 9.09
C VAL A 146 15.18 8.61 9.74
N LEU A 147 14.28 8.79 10.70
CA LEU A 147 14.17 10.00 11.50
C LEU A 147 14.89 9.79 12.83
N VAL A 148 15.87 10.64 13.12
CA VAL A 148 16.69 10.55 14.34
C VAL A 148 16.45 11.81 15.17
N SER A 149 15.95 11.68 16.40
CA SER A 149 15.67 12.82 17.29
C SER A 149 15.85 12.48 18.76
N ALA A 150 16.02 13.51 19.59
CA ALA A 150 16.09 13.36 21.05
C ALA A 150 14.78 12.76 21.62
N ASP A 151 13.65 13.18 21.08
CA ASP A 151 12.34 12.54 21.26
C ASP A 151 11.43 12.91 20.09
N PHE A 152 10.20 12.41 20.08
CA PHE A 152 9.22 12.62 19.02
C PHE A 152 7.89 13.02 19.62
N SER A 153 7.25 14.04 19.05
CA SER A 153 5.89 14.41 19.44
C SER A 153 4.87 13.33 19.08
N THR A 154 3.74 13.31 19.79
CA THR A 154 2.62 12.42 19.46
C THR A 154 2.08 12.69 18.05
N GLU A 155 2.08 13.96 17.61
CA GLU A 155 1.66 14.34 16.28
C GLU A 155 2.54 13.69 15.21
N LEU A 156 3.88 13.82 15.33
CA LEU A 156 4.83 13.26 14.40
C LEU A 156 4.73 11.72 14.37
N THR A 157 4.72 11.06 15.54
CA THR A 157 4.62 9.59 15.59
C THR A 157 3.30 9.09 15.01
N THR A 158 2.20 9.81 15.22
CA THR A 158 0.91 9.48 14.60
C THR A 158 0.96 9.62 13.08
N ALA A 159 1.58 10.69 12.56
CA ALA A 159 1.78 10.90 11.13
C ALA A 159 2.64 9.77 10.53
N VAL A 160 3.76 9.42 11.15
CA VAL A 160 4.63 8.33 10.70
C VAL A 160 3.90 7.00 10.68
N LEU A 161 3.16 6.64 11.73
CA LEU A 161 2.37 5.40 11.76
C LEU A 161 1.31 5.37 10.65
N TRP A 162 0.70 6.52 10.34
CA TRP A 162 -0.26 6.61 9.25
C TRP A 162 0.41 6.48 7.88
N LEU A 163 1.56 7.12 7.67
CA LEU A 163 2.37 7.04 6.44
C LEU A 163 2.88 5.62 6.20
N ASN A 164 3.35 4.94 7.25
CA ASN A 164 3.80 3.56 7.17
C ASN A 164 2.67 2.59 6.76
N LYS A 165 1.41 2.86 7.18
CA LYS A 165 0.24 2.13 6.67
C LYS A 165 -0.05 2.40 5.18
N ARG A 166 0.53 3.43 4.59
CA ARG A 166 0.44 3.80 3.16
C ARG A 166 1.67 3.38 2.36
N GLU A 167 2.40 2.40 2.89
CA GLU A 167 3.54 1.77 2.22
C GLU A 167 4.81 2.65 2.15
N LEU A 168 4.87 3.76 2.90
CA LEU A 168 6.14 4.41 3.16
C LEU A 168 6.91 3.60 4.22
N ASP A 169 8.22 3.55 4.08
CA ASP A 169 9.10 2.91 5.07
C ASP A 169 9.83 3.98 5.88
N ILE A 170 9.24 4.34 7.02
CA ILE A 170 9.76 5.37 7.92
C ILE A 170 10.08 4.76 9.28
N THR A 171 11.33 4.84 9.66
CA THR A 171 11.85 4.41 10.97
C THR A 171 12.08 5.64 11.84
N CYS A 172 11.67 5.60 13.11
CA CYS A 172 11.99 6.61 14.11
C CYS A 172 12.96 6.04 15.13
N ILE A 173 14.12 6.66 15.27
CA ILE A 173 15.16 6.30 16.24
C ILE A 173 15.34 7.46 17.20
N ARG A 174 15.08 7.19 18.47
CA ARG A 174 15.26 8.14 19.55
C ARG A 174 16.67 8.02 20.09
N ILE A 175 17.38 9.17 20.16
CA ILE A 175 18.72 9.29 20.71
C ILE A 175 18.67 10.13 21.98
N ARG A 176 18.99 9.55 23.14
CA ARG A 176 18.95 10.25 24.43
C ARG A 176 20.32 10.33 25.07
N PRO A 177 20.79 11.55 25.43
CA PRO A 177 22.03 11.71 26.15
C PRO A 177 21.85 11.50 27.66
N TYR A 178 22.82 10.86 28.28
CA TYR A 178 22.91 10.64 29.69
C TYR A 178 24.30 11.10 30.18
N ARG A 179 24.36 11.69 31.39
CA ARG A 179 25.60 12.15 31.98
C ARG A 179 26.09 11.14 33.03
N MET A 180 27.29 10.60 32.83
CA MET A 180 27.95 9.72 33.81
C MET A 180 29.32 10.31 34.15
N GLY A 181 29.39 11.08 35.23
CA GLY A 181 30.62 11.80 35.58
C GLY A 181 31.00 12.84 34.50
N ASN A 182 32.16 12.65 33.87
CA ASN A 182 32.62 13.50 32.76
C ASN A 182 32.28 12.97 31.37
N GLU A 183 31.60 11.82 31.31
CA GLU A 183 31.27 11.16 30.06
C GLU A 183 29.82 11.41 29.72
N VAL A 184 29.52 11.52 28.41
CA VAL A 184 28.16 11.54 27.85
C VAL A 184 27.93 10.22 27.16
N LEU A 185 26.89 9.52 27.57
CA LEU A 185 26.42 8.29 26.97
C LEU A 185 25.23 8.60 26.09
N ILE A 186 25.09 7.92 24.96
CA ILE A 186 23.93 8.03 24.07
C ILE A 186 23.19 6.70 24.08
N ASP A 187 21.89 6.74 24.40
CA ASP A 187 20.96 5.64 24.16
C ASP A 187 20.29 5.85 22.81
N ALA A 188 20.54 4.96 21.87
CA ALA A 188 19.89 4.93 20.56
C ALA A 188 18.85 3.81 20.55
N THR A 189 17.58 4.17 20.50
CA THR A 189 16.47 3.22 20.58
C THR A 189 15.49 3.43 19.44
N GLN A 190 15.26 2.42 18.60
CA GLN A 190 14.19 2.44 17.61
C GLN A 190 12.83 2.40 18.31
N ILE A 191 11.95 3.32 17.97
CA ILE A 191 10.59 3.42 18.52
C ILE A 191 9.49 3.18 17.50
N ILE A 192 9.76 3.34 16.22
CA ILE A 192 8.84 3.03 15.12
C ILE A 192 9.65 2.42 13.95
N PRO A 193 9.24 1.26 13.42
CA PRO A 193 8.37 0.29 14.09
C PRO A 193 9.00 -0.23 15.37
N LEU A 194 8.22 -0.76 16.29
CA LEU A 194 8.76 -1.42 17.47
C LEU A 194 9.59 -2.63 17.03
N PRO A 195 10.83 -2.82 17.52
CA PRO A 195 11.69 -3.92 17.09
C PRO A 195 11.02 -5.29 17.25
N GLU A 196 10.29 -5.49 18.36
CA GLU A 196 9.58 -6.74 18.65
C GLU A 196 8.38 -6.98 17.72
N ALA A 197 7.86 -5.94 17.08
CA ALA A 197 6.73 -6.03 16.14
C ALA A 197 7.17 -6.06 14.69
N THR A 198 8.43 -5.76 14.38
CA THR A 198 8.91 -5.59 13.00
C THR A 198 8.67 -6.82 12.13
N ASP A 199 9.01 -8.01 12.62
CA ASP A 199 8.79 -9.26 11.87
C ASP A 199 7.31 -9.55 11.62
N TYR A 200 6.45 -9.19 12.57
CA TYR A 200 5.01 -9.34 12.43
C TYR A 200 4.44 -8.33 11.43
N GLU A 201 4.86 -7.07 11.53
CA GLU A 201 4.42 -6.00 10.61
C GLU A 201 4.85 -6.28 9.17
N VAL A 202 6.09 -6.74 8.94
CA VAL A 202 6.58 -7.15 7.61
C VAL A 202 5.72 -8.27 7.03
N LYS A 203 5.39 -9.30 7.81
CA LYS A 203 4.52 -10.39 7.36
C LYS A 203 3.11 -9.91 7.05
N VAL A 204 2.54 -9.04 7.90
CA VAL A 204 1.20 -8.47 7.68
C VAL A 204 1.18 -7.62 6.41
N ARG A 205 2.19 -6.74 6.21
CA ARG A 205 2.32 -5.93 4.98
C ARG A 205 2.42 -6.80 3.71
N ALA A 206 3.24 -7.85 3.75
CA ALA A 206 3.36 -8.78 2.62
C ALA A 206 2.02 -9.45 2.28
N GLN A 207 1.28 -9.93 3.29
CA GLN A 207 -0.04 -10.53 3.11
C GLN A 207 -1.07 -9.53 2.57
N GLU A 208 -1.05 -8.29 3.06
CA GLU A 208 -1.95 -7.23 2.57
C GLU A 208 -1.63 -6.85 1.12
N LYS A 209 -0.34 -6.75 0.76
CA LYS A 209 0.12 -6.46 -0.61
C LYS A 209 -0.32 -7.57 -1.57
N GLU A 210 -0.16 -8.84 -1.19
CA GLU A 210 -0.67 -9.98 -1.97
C GLU A 210 -2.19 -9.95 -2.12
N LYS A 211 -2.91 -9.68 -1.03
CA LYS A 211 -4.36 -9.58 -1.06
C LYS A 211 -4.86 -8.45 -1.98
N ARG A 212 -4.25 -7.26 -1.90
CA ARG A 212 -4.56 -6.12 -2.79
C ARG A 212 -4.24 -6.45 -4.24
N LYS A 213 -3.10 -7.11 -4.52
CA LYS A 213 -2.74 -7.54 -5.87
C LYS A 213 -3.77 -8.53 -6.44
N ALA A 214 -4.20 -9.50 -5.62
CA ALA A 214 -5.24 -10.45 -6.00
C ALA A 214 -6.60 -9.77 -6.24
N GLU A 215 -6.97 -8.79 -5.41
CA GLU A 215 -8.19 -7.98 -5.61
C GLU A 215 -8.11 -7.15 -6.89
N GLY A 216 -6.97 -6.50 -7.16
CA GLY A 216 -6.75 -5.73 -8.39
C GLY A 216 -6.86 -6.58 -9.65
N LEU A 217 -6.24 -7.77 -9.67
CA LEU A 217 -6.38 -8.73 -10.77
C LEU A 217 -7.84 -9.18 -10.96
N ARG A 218 -8.56 -9.44 -9.88
CA ARG A 218 -9.96 -9.81 -9.93
C ARG A 218 -10.84 -8.70 -10.49
N GLN A 219 -10.60 -7.45 -10.09
CA GLN A 219 -11.31 -6.28 -10.63
C GLN A 219 -11.04 -6.10 -12.13
N GLU A 220 -9.81 -6.32 -12.58
CA GLU A 220 -9.46 -6.26 -14.00
C GLU A 220 -10.18 -7.34 -14.81
N VAL A 221 -10.27 -8.56 -14.28
CA VAL A 221 -11.05 -9.66 -14.90
C VAL A 221 -12.52 -9.26 -15.04
N PHE A 222 -13.13 -8.67 -14.01
CA PHE A 222 -14.52 -8.20 -14.09
C PHE A 222 -14.68 -7.10 -15.15
N ARG A 223 -13.80 -6.11 -15.20
CA ARG A 223 -13.85 -5.06 -16.23
C ARG A 223 -13.77 -5.64 -17.64
N LYS A 224 -12.84 -6.55 -17.89
CA LYS A 224 -12.68 -7.22 -19.18
C LYS A 224 -13.93 -8.04 -19.55
N PHE A 225 -14.45 -8.80 -18.59
CA PHE A 225 -15.67 -9.59 -18.80
C PHE A 225 -16.88 -8.71 -19.16
N TRP A 226 -17.17 -7.68 -18.39
CA TRP A 226 -18.28 -6.78 -18.63
C TRP A 226 -18.12 -6.00 -19.94
N ALA A 227 -16.92 -5.59 -20.30
CA ALA A 227 -16.66 -4.95 -21.59
C ALA A 227 -17.01 -5.88 -22.76
N GLN A 228 -16.61 -7.15 -22.69
CA GLN A 228 -16.96 -8.14 -23.70
C GLN A 228 -18.47 -8.43 -23.74
N LEU A 229 -19.12 -8.52 -22.57
CA LEU A 229 -20.56 -8.70 -22.50
C LEU A 229 -21.33 -7.53 -23.18
N ILE A 230 -20.96 -6.29 -22.87
CA ILE A 230 -21.55 -5.10 -23.47
C ILE A 230 -21.35 -5.13 -24.99
N GLU A 231 -20.14 -5.40 -25.47
CA GLU A 231 -19.83 -5.43 -26.90
C GLU A 231 -20.63 -6.51 -27.64
N ARG A 232 -20.62 -7.75 -27.13
CA ARG A 232 -21.36 -8.87 -27.73
C ARG A 232 -22.88 -8.67 -27.68
N SER A 233 -23.39 -7.92 -26.70
CA SER A 233 -24.81 -7.64 -26.56
C SER A 233 -25.33 -6.65 -27.57
N LYS A 234 -24.49 -5.75 -28.13
CA LYS A 234 -24.90 -4.70 -29.10
C LYS A 234 -25.65 -5.26 -30.32
N ALA A 235 -25.21 -6.42 -30.81
CA ALA A 235 -25.84 -7.09 -31.94
C ALA A 235 -27.20 -7.74 -31.59
N LYS A 236 -27.49 -7.96 -30.30
CA LYS A 236 -28.65 -8.74 -29.83
C LYS A 236 -29.69 -7.89 -29.10
N THR A 237 -29.26 -6.81 -28.43
CA THR A 237 -30.15 -5.96 -27.62
C THR A 237 -29.62 -4.54 -27.48
N LYS A 238 -30.54 -3.58 -27.34
CA LYS A 238 -30.20 -2.18 -27.03
C LYS A 238 -30.06 -1.93 -25.52
N LEU A 239 -30.27 -2.94 -24.69
CA LEU A 239 -30.35 -2.80 -23.22
C LEU A 239 -29.08 -2.26 -22.60
N LEU A 240 -27.89 -2.64 -23.12
CA LEU A 240 -26.58 -2.30 -22.58
C LEU A 240 -25.83 -1.25 -23.39
N VAL A 241 -26.38 -0.70 -24.46
CA VAL A 241 -25.67 0.19 -25.40
C VAL A 241 -25.08 1.44 -24.75
N ASN A 242 -25.78 2.00 -23.75
CA ASN A 242 -25.33 3.20 -23.04
C ASN A 242 -24.70 2.88 -21.68
N ARG A 243 -24.20 1.67 -21.47
CA ARG A 243 -23.57 1.27 -20.21
C ARG A 243 -22.05 1.24 -20.33
N THR A 244 -21.38 1.66 -19.26
CA THR A 244 -19.93 1.54 -19.08
C THR A 244 -19.61 0.30 -18.25
N THR A 245 -18.40 -0.23 -18.42
CA THR A 245 -17.91 -1.38 -17.64
C THR A 245 -17.77 -1.03 -16.16
N THR A 246 -17.80 -2.05 -15.30
CA THR A 246 -17.61 -1.95 -13.84
C THR A 246 -16.55 -2.95 -13.37
N ASP A 247 -15.95 -2.69 -12.23
CA ASP A 247 -15.03 -3.59 -11.51
C ASP A 247 -15.73 -4.45 -10.45
N ALA A 248 -17.05 -4.25 -10.27
CA ALA A 248 -17.87 -5.08 -9.39
C ALA A 248 -18.16 -6.45 -10.01
N HIS A 249 -18.42 -7.44 -9.17
CA HIS A 249 -18.83 -8.78 -9.59
C HIS A 249 -20.25 -8.82 -10.19
N TRP A 250 -20.95 -7.71 -10.22
CA TRP A 250 -22.29 -7.57 -10.77
C TRP A 250 -22.43 -6.35 -11.67
N PHE A 251 -23.39 -6.42 -12.59
CA PHE A 251 -23.67 -5.39 -13.59
C PHE A 251 -25.17 -5.29 -13.81
N SER A 252 -25.74 -4.08 -13.78
CA SER A 252 -27.19 -3.90 -13.85
C SER A 252 -27.61 -2.96 -14.95
N ALA A 253 -28.78 -3.22 -15.54
CA ALA A 253 -29.44 -2.36 -16.51
C ALA A 253 -30.94 -2.29 -16.28
N GLY A 254 -31.55 -1.12 -16.45
CA GLY A 254 -32.99 -0.96 -16.44
C GLY A 254 -33.61 -1.59 -17.69
N ILE A 255 -34.74 -2.27 -17.56
CA ILE A 255 -35.39 -3.00 -18.65
C ILE A 255 -36.56 -2.23 -19.31
N GLY A 256 -36.46 -0.90 -19.37
CA GLY A 256 -37.42 -0.04 -20.06
C GLY A 256 -38.63 0.38 -19.25
N ARG A 257 -38.78 -0.10 -18.00
CA ARG A 257 -39.82 0.30 -17.06
C ARG A 257 -39.18 0.72 -15.74
N SER A 258 -39.57 1.86 -15.20
CA SER A 258 -39.05 2.35 -13.91
C SER A 258 -39.26 1.32 -12.80
N GLY A 259 -38.23 1.06 -12.02
CA GLY A 259 -38.24 0.10 -10.93
C GLY A 259 -38.04 -1.37 -11.34
N PHE A 260 -37.79 -1.65 -12.62
CA PHE A 260 -37.43 -2.99 -13.09
C PHE A 260 -35.98 -2.99 -13.60
N THR A 261 -35.18 -3.86 -13.05
CA THR A 261 -33.73 -3.91 -13.33
C THR A 261 -33.30 -5.34 -13.60
N LEU A 262 -32.57 -5.55 -14.68
CA LEU A 262 -31.84 -6.78 -14.96
C LEU A 262 -30.43 -6.65 -14.40
N THR A 263 -29.99 -7.63 -13.60
CA THR A 263 -28.64 -7.69 -13.05
C THR A 263 -27.97 -9.00 -13.47
N ALA A 264 -26.82 -8.89 -14.07
CA ALA A 264 -25.92 -10.01 -14.28
C ALA A 264 -24.88 -10.01 -13.17
N ALA A 265 -24.58 -11.17 -12.59
CA ALA A 265 -23.60 -11.33 -11.52
C ALA A 265 -22.68 -12.53 -11.79
N LEU A 266 -21.40 -12.38 -11.45
CA LEU A 266 -20.40 -13.47 -11.45
C LEU A 266 -20.21 -13.95 -10.03
N VAL A 267 -20.65 -15.19 -9.75
CA VAL A 267 -20.59 -15.80 -8.43
C VAL A 267 -19.69 -17.05 -8.50
N LYS A 268 -18.48 -16.94 -7.92
CA LYS A 268 -17.46 -18.01 -7.93
C LYS A 268 -17.22 -18.58 -9.34
N THR A 269 -17.90 -19.69 -9.68
CA THR A 269 -17.76 -20.43 -10.94
C THR A 269 -18.98 -20.28 -11.86
N GLN A 270 -19.96 -19.47 -11.49
CA GLN A 270 -21.22 -19.33 -12.22
C GLN A 270 -21.54 -17.88 -12.52
N GLY A 271 -22.12 -17.65 -13.71
CA GLY A 271 -22.81 -16.40 -14.02
C GLY A 271 -24.29 -16.51 -13.67
N GLN A 272 -24.88 -15.49 -13.08
CA GLN A 272 -26.29 -15.41 -12.74
C GLN A 272 -26.91 -14.18 -13.38
N ILE A 273 -28.15 -14.29 -13.85
CA ILE A 273 -28.96 -13.16 -14.28
C ILE A 273 -30.18 -13.10 -13.37
N GLU A 274 -30.40 -11.91 -12.80
CA GLU A 274 -31.47 -11.67 -11.83
C GLU A 274 -32.30 -10.46 -12.27
N CYS A 275 -33.62 -10.56 -12.11
CA CYS A 275 -34.51 -9.42 -12.28
C CYS A 275 -34.94 -8.89 -10.92
N TYR A 276 -34.71 -7.60 -10.70
CA TYR A 276 -35.14 -6.91 -9.50
C TYR A 276 -36.31 -5.99 -9.78
N ILE A 277 -37.25 -5.97 -8.83
CA ILE A 277 -38.38 -5.06 -8.83
C ILE A 277 -38.27 -4.12 -7.65
N SER A 278 -38.05 -2.83 -7.91
CA SER A 278 -37.94 -1.78 -6.88
C SER A 278 -38.76 -0.58 -7.34
N LEU A 279 -40.05 -0.61 -7.07
CA LEU A 279 -40.99 0.44 -7.55
C LEU A 279 -40.96 1.68 -6.64
N PRO A 280 -41.12 2.88 -7.20
CA PRO A 280 -41.38 4.08 -6.41
C PRO A 280 -42.67 3.89 -5.61
N GLY A 281 -42.62 4.14 -4.32
CA GLY A 281 -43.76 3.97 -3.40
C GLY A 281 -43.60 2.77 -2.44
N GLY A 282 -42.39 2.20 -2.38
CA GLY A 282 -41.97 1.29 -1.30
C GLY A 282 -42.16 -0.18 -1.56
N GLU A 283 -41.92 -0.94 -0.51
CA GLU A 283 -41.86 -2.40 -0.53
C GLU A 283 -43.20 -3.05 -0.89
N GLU A 284 -44.32 -2.50 -0.40
CA GLU A 284 -45.67 -3.05 -0.66
C GLU A 284 -46.03 -3.02 -2.14
N LYS A 285 -45.73 -1.92 -2.87
CA LYS A 285 -45.98 -1.85 -4.30
C LYS A 285 -45.12 -2.82 -5.10
N SER A 286 -43.86 -2.98 -4.66
CA SER A 286 -42.93 -3.94 -5.29
C SER A 286 -43.37 -5.38 -5.06
N LYS A 287 -43.86 -5.71 -3.86
CA LYS A 287 -44.46 -7.03 -3.56
C LYS A 287 -45.70 -7.30 -4.36
N ALA A 288 -46.61 -6.32 -4.49
CA ALA A 288 -47.82 -6.46 -5.30
C ALA A 288 -47.50 -6.73 -6.77
N ALA A 289 -46.53 -5.99 -7.33
CA ALA A 289 -46.05 -6.22 -8.70
C ALA A 289 -45.44 -7.61 -8.88
N PHE A 290 -44.68 -8.09 -7.89
CA PHE A 290 -44.12 -9.43 -7.90
C PHE A 290 -45.21 -10.51 -7.86
N GLN A 291 -46.21 -10.38 -6.99
CA GLN A 291 -47.33 -11.31 -6.91
C GLN A 291 -48.14 -11.37 -8.21
N ALA A 292 -48.35 -10.22 -8.86
CA ALA A 292 -48.99 -10.17 -10.17
C ALA A 292 -48.21 -10.92 -11.27
N LEU A 293 -46.87 -10.84 -11.24
CA LEU A 293 -46.02 -11.64 -12.15
C LEU A 293 -46.02 -13.11 -11.79
N LEU A 294 -45.97 -13.43 -10.48
CA LEU A 294 -46.02 -14.81 -10.01
C LEU A 294 -47.30 -15.52 -10.39
N ALA A 295 -48.42 -14.84 -10.35
CA ALA A 295 -49.73 -15.38 -10.80
C ALA A 295 -49.73 -15.75 -12.31
N LYS A 296 -48.83 -15.16 -13.11
CA LYS A 296 -48.64 -15.45 -14.55
C LYS A 296 -47.40 -16.30 -14.83
N LYS A 297 -46.88 -16.97 -13.81
CA LYS A 297 -45.61 -17.72 -13.89
C LYS A 297 -45.57 -18.69 -15.04
N GLU A 298 -46.60 -19.54 -15.16
CA GLU A 298 -46.67 -20.57 -16.20
C GLU A 298 -46.66 -19.99 -17.62
N ASP A 299 -47.38 -18.88 -17.86
CA ASP A 299 -47.40 -18.24 -19.16
C ASP A 299 -46.06 -17.57 -19.50
N ILE A 300 -45.41 -16.96 -18.49
CA ILE A 300 -44.07 -16.37 -18.62
C ILE A 300 -43.05 -17.47 -18.92
N GLU A 301 -43.09 -18.58 -18.22
CA GLU A 301 -42.19 -19.72 -18.43
C GLU A 301 -42.39 -20.34 -19.82
N LYS A 302 -43.63 -20.52 -20.28
CA LYS A 302 -43.90 -21.01 -21.64
C LYS A 302 -43.29 -20.11 -22.71
N ILE A 303 -43.39 -18.79 -22.55
CA ILE A 303 -42.83 -17.83 -23.50
C ILE A 303 -41.27 -17.90 -23.43
N PHE A 304 -40.73 -17.97 -22.25
CA PHE A 304 -39.29 -18.00 -22.02
C PHE A 304 -38.66 -19.29 -22.59
N TYR A 305 -39.23 -20.45 -22.28
CA TYR A 305 -38.78 -21.74 -22.82
C TYR A 305 -38.92 -21.78 -24.36
N LYS A 306 -39.98 -21.25 -24.91
CA LYS A 306 -40.15 -21.18 -26.36
C LYS A 306 -39.08 -20.33 -27.05
N VAL A 307 -38.59 -19.29 -26.40
CA VAL A 307 -37.50 -18.45 -26.91
C VAL A 307 -36.16 -19.15 -26.77
N CYS A 308 -35.91 -19.84 -25.63
CA CYS A 308 -34.68 -20.57 -25.38
C CYS A 308 -34.55 -21.79 -26.27
N THR A 309 -35.59 -22.62 -26.41
CA THR A 309 -35.59 -23.83 -27.24
C THR A 309 -35.46 -23.56 -28.72
N ARG A 310 -35.96 -22.43 -29.23
CA ARG A 310 -35.75 -22.04 -30.64
C ARG A 310 -34.31 -21.74 -31.02
N LYS A 311 -33.44 -21.45 -30.03
CA LYS A 311 -32.01 -21.17 -30.25
C LYS A 311 -31.10 -22.37 -30.02
N ASN A 312 -31.57 -23.41 -29.33
CA ASN A 312 -30.74 -24.54 -28.90
C ASN A 312 -31.26 -25.88 -29.45
N GLN A 313 -31.34 -26.04 -30.78
CA GLN A 313 -31.57 -27.37 -31.37
C GLN A 313 -30.36 -28.34 -31.29
N GLN A 314 -29.32 -27.99 -30.58
CA GLN A 314 -28.09 -28.81 -30.53
C GLN A 314 -27.57 -29.22 -29.16
N GLN A 315 -28.14 -28.80 -28.03
CA GLN A 315 -27.66 -29.31 -26.73
C GLN A 315 -28.78 -29.25 -25.65
N ASP A 316 -29.06 -30.42 -25.05
CA ASP A 316 -29.88 -30.60 -23.84
C ASP A 316 -29.29 -29.79 -22.68
N GLN A 317 -29.96 -28.72 -22.28
CA GLN A 317 -29.55 -27.92 -21.13
C GLN A 317 -30.76 -27.47 -20.33
N ASN A 318 -30.83 -27.92 -19.08
CA ASN A 318 -31.85 -27.57 -18.12
C ASN A 318 -31.68 -26.13 -17.64
N VAL A 319 -32.62 -25.27 -17.99
CA VAL A 319 -32.75 -23.94 -17.39
C VAL A 319 -33.60 -24.06 -16.13
N GLU A 320 -33.00 -23.99 -14.96
CA GLU A 320 -33.73 -23.98 -13.70
C GLU A 320 -34.11 -22.55 -13.31
N ILE A 321 -35.39 -22.27 -13.19
CA ILE A 321 -35.91 -21.01 -12.66
C ILE A 321 -36.09 -21.17 -11.15
N ASN A 322 -35.09 -20.73 -10.39
CA ASN A 322 -35.15 -20.77 -8.94
C ASN A 322 -35.70 -19.48 -8.34
N VAL A 323 -36.89 -19.54 -7.77
CA VAL A 323 -37.48 -18.44 -6.98
C VAL A 323 -37.03 -18.56 -5.53
N LYS A 324 -36.03 -17.82 -5.10
CA LYS A 324 -35.58 -17.80 -3.70
C LYS A 324 -36.53 -16.98 -2.82
N LYS A 325 -37.09 -17.64 -1.81
CA LYS A 325 -38.04 -17.05 -0.82
C LYS A 325 -37.40 -16.17 0.26
N ASN A 326 -36.08 -16.15 0.42
CA ASN A 326 -35.37 -15.43 1.50
C ASN A 326 -34.59 -14.26 0.96
N ILE A 327 -35.15 -13.07 1.01
CA ILE A 327 -34.54 -11.84 0.53
C ILE A 327 -34.65 -10.76 1.61
N LYS A 328 -33.53 -10.09 1.88
CA LYS A 328 -33.47 -8.87 2.69
C LYS A 328 -34.35 -7.77 2.10
N PRO A 329 -34.85 -6.79 2.88
CA PRO A 329 -36.04 -5.98 2.57
C PRO A 329 -35.93 -4.98 1.39
N LYS A 330 -35.11 -5.24 0.38
CA LYS A 330 -34.98 -4.36 -0.82
C LYS A 330 -35.00 -5.06 -2.18
N SER A 331 -35.20 -6.38 -2.28
CA SER A 331 -35.16 -7.09 -3.55
C SER A 331 -36.21 -8.19 -3.62
N ILE A 332 -37.02 -8.18 -4.65
CA ILE A 332 -38.15 -9.08 -4.81
C ILE A 332 -38.08 -9.67 -6.21
N ALA A 333 -37.62 -10.86 -6.33
CA ALA A 333 -37.54 -11.84 -7.39
C ALA A 333 -36.14 -12.07 -7.95
N VAL A 334 -35.69 -13.28 -7.86
CA VAL A 334 -34.47 -13.77 -8.49
C VAL A 334 -34.90 -14.81 -9.54
N LEU A 335 -34.72 -14.47 -10.81
CA LEU A 335 -34.66 -15.43 -11.89
C LEU A 335 -33.18 -15.72 -12.12
N SER A 336 -32.65 -16.83 -11.61
CA SER A 336 -31.28 -17.21 -11.92
C SER A 336 -31.23 -18.08 -13.16
N ILE A 337 -30.44 -17.65 -14.12
CA ILE A 337 -30.12 -18.38 -15.35
C ILE A 337 -28.63 -18.73 -15.27
N ASP A 338 -28.27 -19.99 -15.42
CA ASP A 338 -26.89 -20.43 -15.47
C ASP A 338 -26.21 -19.87 -16.74
N MET A 339 -25.23 -18.97 -16.54
CA MET A 339 -24.55 -18.28 -17.65
C MET A 339 -23.46 -19.11 -18.32
N ASN A 340 -23.11 -20.30 -17.82
CA ASN A 340 -22.12 -21.17 -18.48
C ASN A 340 -22.54 -21.51 -19.92
N GLN A 341 -23.81 -21.37 -20.23
CA GLN A 341 -24.39 -21.58 -21.55
C GLN A 341 -24.27 -20.40 -22.52
N PHE A 342 -23.92 -19.19 -22.01
CA PHE A 342 -23.83 -17.98 -22.83
C PHE A 342 -22.38 -17.57 -23.16
N ILE A 343 -21.38 -18.14 -22.47
CA ILE A 343 -19.97 -17.72 -22.58
C ILE A 343 -19.23 -18.51 -23.67
N PHE A 344 -19.69 -19.71 -24.00
CA PHE A 344 -19.02 -20.63 -24.93
C PHE A 344 -19.79 -20.91 -26.26
N ALA A 345 -20.80 -20.14 -26.58
CA ALA A 345 -21.51 -20.25 -27.85
C ALA A 345 -21.32 -19.02 -28.74
#